data_e4daa19de565034c86a8fd36c37286dc
#
_entry.id   e4daa19de565034c86a8fd36c37286dc
#
_cell.length_a   1.000
_cell.length_b   1.000
_cell.length_c   1.000
_cell.angle_alpha   90.00
_cell.angle_beta   90.00
_cell.angle_gamma   90.00
#
_symmetry.space_group_name_H-M   'P 1'
#
loop_
_entity.id
_entity.type
_entity.pdbx_description
1 polymer ?
#
loop_
_entity_poly.entity_id
_entity_poly.type
_entity_poly.pdbx_seq_one_letter_code
_entity_poly.pdbx_strand_id
1 'polypeptide(L)'
;MNDQEAMRGIEALRRRDEAASKAYDVKALAALWTDDAVALPPGGPVKRAADLRRDLEKMATVARGIEVLEYREVFEETLVFGDTAVEWGHIEGSERDRKTGEVTRSRFHLMRILKLGADGQWRVHRSIFAPAPVP
;
A
#
# COMPACT_ATOMS: atom_id res chain seq x y z
N MET A 1 16.12 19.06 1.43
CA MET A 1 14.75 18.91 0.90
C MET A 1 13.79 19.63 1.83
N ASN A 2 12.89 20.44 1.29
CA ASN A 2 11.84 21.05 2.09
C ASN A 2 10.59 20.15 2.15
N ASP A 3 9.65 20.50 3.01
CA ASP A 3 8.45 19.70 3.22
C ASP A 3 7.57 19.61 1.97
N GLN A 4 7.58 20.65 1.14
CA GLN A 4 6.82 20.68 -0.10
C GLN A 4 7.34 19.67 -1.12
N GLU A 5 8.67 19.54 -1.25
CA GLU A 5 9.28 18.52 -2.09
C GLU A 5 9.03 17.11 -1.56
N ALA A 6 9.12 16.95 -0.23
CA ALA A 6 8.80 15.69 0.42
C ALA A 6 7.37 15.27 0.12
N MET A 7 6.40 16.18 0.24
CA MET A 7 5.00 15.90 -0.05
C MET A 7 4.76 15.50 -1.50
N ARG A 8 5.44 16.15 -2.45
CA ARG A 8 5.35 15.73 -3.86
C ARG A 8 5.83 14.30 -4.07
N GLY A 9 6.95 13.95 -3.43
CA GLY A 9 7.49 12.58 -3.49
C GLY A 9 6.59 11.54 -2.83
N ILE A 10 5.98 11.91 -1.70
CA ILE A 10 5.03 11.04 -0.99
C ILE A 10 3.76 10.85 -1.82
N GLU A 11 3.25 11.90 -2.43
CA GLU A 11 2.10 11.78 -3.33
C GLU A 11 2.42 10.91 -4.54
N ALA A 12 3.63 10.99 -5.08
CA ALA A 12 4.07 10.11 -6.16
C ALA A 12 4.08 8.64 -5.73
N LEU A 13 4.50 8.35 -4.49
CA LEU A 13 4.41 7.00 -3.92
C LEU A 13 2.96 6.51 -3.86
N ARG A 14 2.04 7.35 -3.41
CA ARG A 14 0.61 7.01 -3.35
C ARG A 14 0.07 6.66 -4.73
N ARG A 15 0.41 7.43 -5.76
CA ARG A 15 -0.04 7.18 -7.14
C ARG A 15 0.52 5.87 -7.69
N ARG A 16 1.80 5.58 -7.41
CA ARG A 16 2.41 4.30 -7.81
C ARG A 16 1.73 3.13 -7.12
N ASP A 17 1.42 3.27 -5.83
CA ASP A 17 0.73 2.24 -5.05
C ASP A 17 -0.68 1.98 -5.61
N GLU A 18 -1.45 3.03 -5.82
CA GLU A 18 -2.80 2.90 -6.39
C GLU A 18 -2.76 2.22 -7.76
N ALA A 19 -1.87 2.62 -8.64
CA ALA A 19 -1.75 2.04 -9.99
C ALA A 19 -1.30 0.58 -9.93
N ALA A 20 -0.28 0.27 -9.13
CA ALA A 20 0.24 -1.09 -8.98
C ALA A 20 -0.78 -2.02 -8.34
N SER A 21 -1.53 -1.53 -7.36
CA SER A 21 -2.57 -2.31 -6.67
C SER A 21 -3.75 -2.61 -7.61
N LYS A 22 -4.19 -1.64 -8.40
CA LYS A 22 -5.26 -1.86 -9.38
C LYS A 22 -4.87 -2.87 -10.44
N ALA A 23 -3.63 -2.80 -10.94
CA ALA A 23 -3.13 -3.73 -11.96
C ALA A 23 -2.67 -5.05 -11.37
N TYR A 24 -2.51 -5.14 -10.06
CA TYR A 24 -1.83 -6.22 -9.35
C TYR A 24 -0.48 -6.54 -9.97
N ASP A 25 0.31 -5.49 -10.19
CA ASP A 25 1.66 -5.57 -10.75
C ASP A 25 2.63 -5.94 -9.62
N VAL A 26 2.96 -7.23 -9.52
CA VAL A 26 3.77 -7.78 -8.42
C VAL A 26 5.13 -7.09 -8.32
N LYS A 27 5.79 -6.85 -9.43
CA LYS A 27 7.10 -6.19 -9.46
C LYS A 27 7.00 -4.74 -8.97
N ALA A 28 5.99 -4.01 -9.44
CA ALA A 28 5.76 -2.63 -9.03
C ALA A 28 5.36 -2.56 -7.55
N LEU A 29 4.52 -3.46 -7.06
CA LEU A 29 4.13 -3.54 -5.64
C LEU A 29 5.35 -3.81 -4.75
N ALA A 30 6.21 -4.75 -5.14
CA ALA A 30 7.42 -5.06 -4.37
C ALA A 30 8.37 -3.85 -4.29
N ALA A 31 8.44 -3.04 -5.35
CA ALA A 31 9.30 -1.86 -5.40
C ALA A 31 8.84 -0.71 -4.51
N LEU A 32 7.61 -0.74 -4.01
CA LEU A 32 7.07 0.29 -3.10
C LEU A 32 7.62 0.19 -1.67
N TRP A 33 8.25 -0.92 -1.33
CA TRP A 33 8.72 -1.23 0.02
C TRP A 33 10.23 -1.09 0.12
N THR A 34 10.70 -0.67 1.31
CA THR A 34 12.14 -0.72 1.61
C THR A 34 12.62 -2.16 1.73
N ASP A 35 13.92 -2.38 1.58
CA ASP A 35 14.50 -3.73 1.65
C ASP A 35 14.32 -4.39 3.02
N ASP A 36 14.18 -3.59 4.07
CA ASP A 36 13.95 -4.04 5.45
C ASP A 36 12.54 -3.69 5.96
N ALA A 37 11.57 -3.61 5.04
CA ALA A 37 10.19 -3.29 5.38
C ALA A 37 9.56 -4.31 6.32
N VAL A 38 8.65 -3.82 7.16
CA VAL A 38 7.85 -4.65 8.07
C VAL A 38 6.39 -4.23 7.96
N ALA A 39 5.51 -5.18 7.78
CA ALA A 39 4.07 -4.98 7.83
C ALA A 39 3.45 -5.77 8.97
N LEU A 40 2.45 -5.16 9.60
CA LEU A 40 1.68 -5.75 10.70
C LEU A 40 0.23 -5.92 10.20
N PRO A 41 -0.08 -7.06 9.57
CA PRO A 41 -1.44 -7.29 9.08
C PRO A 41 -2.40 -7.62 10.22
N PRO A 42 -3.70 -7.38 10.05
CA PRO A 42 -4.68 -7.67 11.08
C PRO A 42 -4.77 -9.17 11.36
N GLY A 43 -4.59 -9.54 12.64
CA GLY A 43 -4.72 -10.91 13.10
C GLY A 43 -3.67 -11.89 12.59
N GLY A 44 -2.70 -11.42 11.87
CA GLY A 44 -1.67 -12.27 11.27
C GLY A 44 -0.31 -12.10 11.93
N PRO A 45 0.68 -12.91 11.52
CA PRO A 45 2.06 -12.75 11.99
C PRO A 45 2.72 -11.52 11.38
N VAL A 46 3.79 -11.04 12.00
CA VAL A 46 4.63 -9.99 11.44
C VAL A 46 5.15 -10.44 10.08
N LYS A 47 5.04 -9.58 9.07
CA LYS A 47 5.54 -9.80 7.71
C LYS A 47 6.77 -8.93 7.46
N ARG A 48 7.89 -9.55 7.14
CA ARG A 48 9.11 -8.84 6.73
C ARG A 48 9.19 -8.80 5.21
N ALA A 49 10.13 -8.06 4.65
CA ALA A 49 10.23 -7.85 3.21
C ALA A 49 10.19 -9.14 2.38
N ALA A 50 10.91 -10.19 2.82
CA ALA A 50 10.90 -11.48 2.12
C ALA A 50 9.51 -12.14 2.16
N ASP A 51 8.80 -12.03 3.29
CA ASP A 51 7.45 -12.57 3.44
C ASP A 51 6.47 -11.82 2.53
N LEU A 52 6.60 -10.49 2.47
CA LEU A 52 5.76 -9.65 1.61
C LEU A 52 5.93 -10.01 0.15
N ARG A 53 7.17 -10.23 -0.30
CA ARG A 53 7.45 -10.65 -1.69
C ARG A 53 6.83 -12.00 -2.01
N ARG A 54 6.97 -12.98 -1.10
CA ARG A 54 6.35 -14.30 -1.27
C ARG A 54 4.83 -14.22 -1.32
N ASP A 55 4.23 -13.41 -0.47
CA ASP A 55 2.79 -13.22 -0.45
C ASP A 55 2.29 -12.63 -1.77
N LEU A 56 3.00 -11.64 -2.31
CA LEU A 56 2.67 -11.03 -3.59
C LEU A 56 2.71 -12.06 -4.73
N GLU A 57 3.73 -12.93 -4.76
CA GLU A 57 3.87 -13.97 -5.77
C GLU A 57 2.72 -14.99 -5.68
N LYS A 58 2.35 -15.40 -4.47
CA LYS A 58 1.23 -16.33 -4.25
C LYS A 58 -0.10 -15.68 -4.66
N MET A 59 -0.31 -14.43 -4.30
CA MET A 59 -1.55 -13.71 -4.60
C MET A 59 -1.71 -13.42 -6.08
N ALA A 60 -0.64 -13.40 -6.86
CA ALA A 60 -0.73 -13.17 -8.30
C ALA A 60 -1.62 -14.20 -9.00
N THR A 61 -1.61 -15.45 -8.56
CA THR A 61 -2.48 -16.51 -9.10
C THR A 61 -3.95 -16.27 -8.73
N VAL A 62 -4.19 -15.89 -7.47
CA VAL A 62 -5.54 -15.59 -6.98
C VAL A 62 -6.10 -14.34 -7.67
N ALA A 63 -5.27 -13.35 -7.90
CA ALA A 63 -5.65 -12.09 -8.52
C ALA A 63 -6.18 -12.24 -9.95
N ARG A 64 -5.83 -13.31 -10.66
CA ARG A 64 -6.37 -13.59 -12.00
C ARG A 64 -7.88 -13.77 -12.00
N GLY A 65 -8.46 -14.24 -10.90
CA GLY A 65 -9.91 -14.41 -10.75
C GLY A 65 -10.64 -13.15 -10.31
N ILE A 66 -9.92 -12.06 -10.10
CA ILE A 66 -10.45 -10.83 -9.50
C ILE A 66 -10.11 -9.63 -10.37
N GLU A 67 -11.09 -8.77 -10.61
CA GLU A 67 -10.88 -7.46 -11.22
C GLU A 67 -10.95 -6.40 -10.13
N VAL A 68 -9.87 -5.64 -9.94
CA VAL A 68 -9.87 -4.51 -9.02
C VAL A 68 -10.53 -3.33 -9.71
N LEU A 69 -11.69 -2.92 -9.20
CA LEU A 69 -12.46 -1.82 -9.75
C LEU A 69 -11.99 -0.48 -9.21
N GLU A 70 -11.67 -0.44 -7.92
CA GLU A 70 -11.21 0.75 -7.23
C GLU A 70 -10.17 0.38 -6.18
N TYR A 71 -9.13 1.17 -6.09
CA TYR A 71 -8.16 1.15 -5.01
C TYR A 71 -7.70 2.58 -4.79
N ARG A 72 -8.08 3.16 -3.65
CA ARG A 72 -7.82 4.57 -3.36
C ARG A 72 -7.28 4.74 -1.96
N GLU A 73 -6.18 5.47 -1.85
CA GLU A 73 -5.56 5.85 -0.58
C GLU A 73 -5.97 7.27 -0.23
N VAL A 74 -6.52 7.45 0.96
CA VAL A 74 -6.91 8.75 1.49
C VAL A 74 -6.20 8.97 2.81
N PHE A 75 -5.27 9.93 2.86
CA PHE A 75 -4.52 10.24 4.07
C PHE A 75 -5.03 11.52 4.71
N GLU A 76 -5.28 11.42 6.03
CA GLU A 76 -5.78 12.52 6.83
C GLU A 76 -4.64 13.44 7.32
N GLU A 77 -3.47 12.85 7.58
CA GLU A 77 -2.34 13.57 8.12
C GLU A 77 -1.04 12.94 7.66
N THR A 78 -0.07 13.78 7.31
CA THR A 78 1.29 13.38 6.99
C THR A 78 2.25 14.29 7.74
N LEU A 79 3.14 13.68 8.53
CA LEU A 79 4.18 14.36 9.29
C LEU A 79 5.53 14.00 8.69
N VAL A 80 6.33 15.02 8.33
CA VAL A 80 7.62 14.82 7.67
C VAL A 80 8.75 15.19 8.63
N PHE A 81 9.71 14.28 8.80
CA PHE A 81 10.89 14.42 9.66
C PHE A 81 12.14 14.10 8.84
N GLY A 82 12.64 15.05 8.06
CA GLY A 82 13.80 14.81 7.19
C GLY A 82 13.51 13.76 6.13
N ASP A 83 14.21 12.63 6.19
CA ASP A 83 14.06 11.51 5.26
C ASP A 83 13.02 10.48 5.70
N THR A 84 12.26 10.79 6.73
CA THR A 84 11.22 9.92 7.30
C THR A 84 9.91 10.66 7.34
N ALA A 85 8.82 9.97 7.07
CA ALA A 85 7.48 10.52 7.21
C ALA A 85 6.56 9.51 7.86
N VAL A 86 5.55 10.01 8.58
CA VAL A 86 4.49 9.21 9.18
C VAL A 86 3.17 9.71 8.61
N GLU A 87 2.33 8.80 8.16
CA GLU A 87 1.02 9.17 7.65
C GLU A 87 -0.03 8.16 8.08
N TRP A 88 -1.26 8.63 8.20
CA TRP A 88 -2.39 7.75 8.52
C TRP A 88 -3.64 8.19 7.76
N GLY A 89 -4.50 7.23 7.52
CA GLY A 89 -5.73 7.44 6.80
C GLY A 89 -6.44 6.12 6.56
N HIS A 90 -6.99 5.96 5.37
CA HIS A 90 -7.67 4.74 5.01
C HIS A 90 -7.47 4.40 3.53
N ILE A 91 -7.69 3.12 3.23
CA ILE A 91 -7.75 2.61 1.86
C ILE A 91 -9.18 2.21 1.59
N GLU A 92 -9.70 2.63 0.46
CA GLU A 92 -10.99 2.19 -0.06
C GLU A 92 -10.76 1.34 -1.30
N GLY A 93 -11.40 0.18 -1.34
CA GLY A 93 -11.28 -0.73 -2.46
C GLY A 93 -12.59 -1.33 -2.86
N SER A 94 -12.68 -1.77 -4.10
CA SER A 94 -13.73 -2.63 -4.57
C SER A 94 -13.20 -3.57 -5.64
N GLU A 95 -13.72 -4.77 -5.67
CA GLU A 95 -13.30 -5.79 -6.61
C GLU A 95 -14.48 -6.61 -7.09
N ARG A 96 -14.35 -7.14 -8.30
CA ARG A 96 -15.33 -8.02 -8.90
C ARG A 96 -14.75 -9.41 -9.05
N ASP A 97 -15.50 -10.42 -8.60
CA ASP A 97 -15.20 -11.81 -8.93
C ASP A 97 -15.51 -12.01 -10.41
N ARG A 98 -14.49 -12.39 -11.20
CA ARG A 98 -14.65 -12.55 -12.66
C ARG A 98 -15.58 -13.71 -13.03
N LYS A 99 -15.71 -14.70 -12.15
CA LYS A 99 -16.53 -15.89 -12.38
C LYS A 99 -18.00 -15.63 -12.07
N THR A 100 -18.28 -14.97 -10.93
CA THR A 100 -19.65 -14.74 -10.46
C THR A 100 -20.21 -13.37 -10.79
N GLY A 101 -19.31 -12.39 -11.06
CA GLY A 101 -19.69 -10.99 -11.23
C GLY A 101 -19.97 -10.26 -9.92
N GLU A 102 -19.83 -10.93 -8.78
CA GLU A 102 -20.08 -10.32 -7.48
C GLU A 102 -19.06 -9.23 -7.19
N VAL A 103 -19.55 -8.08 -6.71
CA VAL A 103 -18.72 -6.94 -6.32
C VAL A 103 -18.63 -6.86 -4.81
N THR A 104 -17.41 -6.83 -4.28
CA THR A 104 -17.13 -6.68 -2.85
C THR A 104 -16.43 -5.35 -2.62
N ARG A 105 -16.88 -4.60 -1.61
CA ARG A 105 -16.26 -3.36 -1.16
C ARG A 105 -15.49 -3.59 0.13
N SER A 106 -14.37 -2.92 0.27
CA SER A 106 -13.53 -3.01 1.47
C SER A 106 -13.02 -1.65 1.90
N ARG A 107 -12.73 -1.52 3.18
CA ARG A 107 -12.10 -0.34 3.74
C ARG A 107 -11.15 -0.78 4.87
N PHE A 108 -9.98 -0.15 4.93
CA PHE A 108 -8.99 -0.40 5.96
C PHE A 108 -8.47 0.92 6.50
N HIS A 109 -8.32 1.00 7.82
CA HIS A 109 -7.47 2.03 8.43
C HIS A 109 -6.01 1.67 8.17
N LEU A 110 -5.19 2.67 7.92
CA LEU A 110 -3.78 2.50 7.59
C LEU A 110 -2.95 3.54 8.30
N MET A 111 -1.88 3.10 8.94
CA MET A 111 -0.80 3.98 9.40
C MET A 111 0.51 3.42 8.88
N ARG A 112 1.37 4.29 8.33
CA ARG A 112 2.64 3.83 7.80
C ARG A 112 3.76 4.84 8.02
N ILE A 113 4.96 4.32 8.12
CA ILE A 113 6.19 5.09 8.16
C ILE A 113 6.86 4.95 6.80
N LEU A 114 7.23 6.07 6.22
CA LEU A 114 7.88 6.15 4.92
C LEU A 114 9.33 6.55 5.07
N LYS A 115 10.18 6.10 4.16
CA LYS A 115 11.60 6.47 4.10
C LYS A 115 11.95 6.96 2.70
N LEU A 116 12.76 8.01 2.66
CA LEU A 116 13.34 8.51 1.42
C LEU A 116 14.58 7.69 1.09
N GLY A 117 14.60 7.07 -0.08
CA GLY A 117 15.74 6.30 -0.56
C GLY A 117 16.85 7.17 -1.14
N ALA A 118 18.02 6.58 -1.30
CA ALA A 118 19.17 7.25 -1.92
C ALA A 118 18.89 7.66 -3.38
N ASP A 119 17.95 6.99 -4.03
CA ASP A 119 17.48 7.28 -5.39
C ASP A 119 16.46 8.44 -5.46
N GLY A 120 16.15 9.06 -4.33
CA GLY A 120 15.18 10.16 -4.24
C GLY A 120 13.73 9.71 -4.20
N GLN A 121 13.45 8.41 -4.12
CA GLN A 121 12.08 7.90 -4.04
C GLN A 121 11.70 7.54 -2.61
N TRP A 122 10.47 7.90 -2.25
CA TRP A 122 9.88 7.48 -0.97
C TRP A 122 9.34 6.06 -1.10
N ARG A 123 9.52 5.27 -0.02
CA ARG A 123 9.04 3.88 0.05
C ARG A 123 8.43 3.62 1.41
N VAL A 124 7.55 2.64 1.46
CA VAL A 124 6.94 2.17 2.71
C VAL A 124 7.97 1.39 3.50
N HIS A 125 8.18 1.80 4.75
CA HIS A 125 9.15 1.19 5.65
C HIS A 125 8.49 0.36 6.74
N ARG A 126 7.40 0.89 7.30
CA ARG A 126 6.58 0.19 8.29
C ARG A 126 5.12 0.45 7.96
N SER A 127 4.30 -0.57 8.15
CA SER A 127 2.87 -0.44 7.88
C SER A 127 2.08 -1.27 8.88
N ILE A 128 1.00 -0.70 9.39
CA ILE A 128 -0.02 -1.39 10.16
C ILE A 128 -1.38 -1.02 9.57
N PHE A 129 -2.25 -2.00 9.40
CA PHE A 129 -3.59 -1.75 8.90
C PHE A 129 -4.60 -2.66 9.58
N ALA A 130 -5.85 -2.20 9.60
CA ALA A 130 -6.96 -2.91 10.22
C ALA A 130 -8.25 -2.70 9.43
N PRO A 131 -9.15 -3.69 9.38
CA PRO A 131 -10.45 -3.48 8.75
C PRO A 131 -11.20 -2.30 9.36
N ALA A 132 -11.89 -1.56 8.51
CA ALA A 132 -12.74 -0.44 8.90
C ALA A 132 -14.13 -0.62 8.33
N PRO A 133 -15.17 -0.02 8.93
CA PRO A 133 -16.52 -0.08 8.40
C PRO A 133 -16.60 0.54 7.01
N VAL A 134 -17.27 -0.15 6.09
CA VAL A 134 -17.59 0.39 4.76
C VAL A 134 -18.79 1.31 4.91
N PRO A 135 -18.70 2.57 4.42
CA PRO A 135 -19.83 3.51 4.52
C PRO A 135 -21.03 3.07 3.70
#